data_02a50cc2aa527a27254d7700a07fcb32
#
_entry.id   02a50cc2aa527a27254d7700a07fcb32
#
_cell.length_a   1.000
_cell.length_b   1.000
_cell.length_c   1.000
_cell.angle_alpha   90.00
_cell.angle_beta   90.00
_cell.angle_gamma   90.00
#
_symmetry.space_group_name_H-M   'P 1'
#
loop_
_entity.id
_entity.type
_entity.pdbx_description
1 polymer ?
#
loop_
_entity_poly.entity_id
_entity_poly.type
_entity_poly.pdbx_seq_one_letter_code
_entity_poly.pdbx_strand_id
1 'polypeptide(L)'
;MIQAFSRHNKGVILSSPPRLVILSAAKNPRISPLPLLVFLCLTLPVTAQKPAPTTQPTGQATYTLTQQLLTVAPKRFNGSPGHLAAENFIKDHFKPEAAKGNFETDQFTANTPAGPQTMRNYIVRFPGKKDGVIVLATHYETNYWLRNINFVGANDGACTTALLISLGQYFRAHPPQGYSIWLVFDDGEESVSGTWSDADSLYGTRHLAAKWYANGTLTKVKAFLLADMIGDKDLNIDKDDQSTPWLEDLLAVAAKNTGHSGNVFKNPVQGLGDDHIPFKKRGVPVLDLIDIDYGPHTNQLPDGYHHTAQDTIDKLSPKSLQIAADLFLETIRLINQR
;
A
#
# COMPACT_ATOMS: atom_id res chain seq x y z
N MET A 1 -9.73 -6.01 -54.94
CA MET A 1 -10.55 -7.10 -55.54
C MET A 1 -11.37 -7.69 -54.43
N ILE A 2 -12.61 -7.32 -54.41
CA ILE A 2 -13.82 -8.14 -54.45
C ILE A 2 -14.15 -8.75 -53.08
N GLN A 3 -15.10 -8.16 -52.39
CA GLN A 3 -16.54 -8.37 -52.22
C GLN A 3 -16.84 -9.57 -51.28
N ALA A 4 -17.53 -9.45 -50.23
CA ALA A 4 -18.86 -8.94 -49.83
C ALA A 4 -19.91 -10.07 -49.69
N PHE A 5 -20.90 -9.77 -48.89
CA PHE A 5 -22.20 -10.42 -48.67
C PHE A 5 -22.31 -11.29 -47.40
N SER A 6 -23.26 -11.17 -46.57
CA SER A 6 -24.52 -10.44 -46.45
C SER A 6 -25.48 -11.27 -45.57
N ARG A 7 -26.18 -10.52 -44.70
CA ARG A 7 -27.59 -10.62 -44.31
C ARG A 7 -28.12 -11.75 -43.37
N HIS A 8 -28.66 -11.25 -42.33
CA HIS A 8 -30.06 -11.30 -41.83
C HIS A 8 -30.49 -12.54 -41.06
N ASN A 9 -30.94 -12.39 -39.81
CA ASN A 9 -32.36 -12.35 -39.56
C ASN A 9 -32.73 -11.87 -38.11
N LYS A 10 -33.78 -11.05 -38.07
CA LYS A 10 -34.44 -10.54 -36.87
C LYS A 10 -35.40 -11.61 -36.32
N GLY A 11 -35.49 -11.73 -35.02
CA GLY A 11 -36.56 -12.45 -34.36
C GLY A 11 -37.02 -11.66 -33.12
N VAL A 12 -38.12 -10.94 -33.30
CA VAL A 12 -38.90 -10.28 -32.24
C VAL A 12 -39.77 -11.34 -31.61
N ILE A 13 -39.70 -11.50 -30.28
CA ILE A 13 -40.72 -12.26 -29.53
C ILE A 13 -41.39 -11.31 -28.54
N LEU A 14 -42.68 -11.10 -28.76
CA LEU A 14 -43.59 -10.34 -27.95
C LEU A 14 -43.96 -11.09 -26.66
N SER A 15 -43.87 -10.43 -25.53
CA SER A 15 -44.35 -10.90 -24.24
C SER A 15 -45.84 -10.62 -24.06
N SER A 16 -46.61 -11.61 -23.68
CA SER A 16 -48.01 -11.51 -23.28
C SER A 16 -48.16 -11.24 -21.77
N PRO A 17 -49.18 -10.49 -21.34
CA PRO A 17 -49.40 -10.16 -19.93
C PRO A 17 -50.10 -11.28 -19.16
N PRO A 18 -50.02 -11.36 -17.83
CA PRO A 18 -50.68 -12.38 -17.02
C PRO A 18 -52.17 -12.11 -16.83
N ARG A 19 -52.92 -13.17 -16.92
CA ARG A 19 -54.40 -13.19 -16.72
C ARG A 19 -54.73 -13.13 -15.22
N LEU A 20 -55.62 -12.21 -14.89
CA LEU A 20 -56.33 -12.10 -13.61
C LEU A 20 -57.36 -13.22 -13.49
N VAL A 21 -57.32 -14.04 -12.45
CA VAL A 21 -58.34 -15.03 -12.12
C VAL A 21 -59.18 -14.48 -10.99
N ILE A 22 -60.48 -14.22 -11.28
CA ILE A 22 -61.50 -13.85 -10.29
C ILE A 22 -62.15 -15.14 -9.82
N LEU A 23 -62.08 -15.46 -8.54
CA LEU A 23 -62.86 -16.52 -7.93
C LEU A 23 -64.04 -15.90 -7.16
N SER A 24 -65.26 -16.34 -7.52
CA SER A 24 -66.55 -15.92 -7.00
C SER A 24 -66.87 -16.50 -5.61
N ALA A 25 -67.62 -15.73 -4.86
CA ALA A 25 -68.02 -15.99 -3.50
C ALA A 25 -69.03 -17.19 -3.37
N ALA A 26 -68.83 -17.99 -2.33
CA ALA A 26 -69.86 -18.90 -1.83
C ALA A 26 -70.23 -18.56 -0.37
N LYS A 27 -71.48 -18.72 -0.06
CA LYS A 27 -72.23 -18.21 1.12
C LYS A 27 -71.85 -18.91 2.44
N ASN A 28 -71.99 -18.10 3.52
CA ASN A 28 -72.02 -18.33 4.98
C ASN A 28 -72.53 -19.69 5.51
N PRO A 29 -72.04 -20.10 6.72
CA PRO A 29 -72.78 -19.80 7.92
C PRO A 29 -72.01 -19.41 9.19
N ARG A 30 -72.65 -18.55 9.96
CA ARG A 30 -72.57 -18.27 11.41
C ARG A 30 -71.32 -18.73 12.20
N ILE A 31 -70.57 -17.76 12.69
CA ILE A 31 -69.59 -17.95 13.77
C ILE A 31 -69.74 -16.79 14.76
N SER A 32 -69.82 -17.18 16.05
CA SER A 32 -69.89 -16.31 17.23
C SER A 32 -68.71 -15.33 17.39
N PRO A 33 -68.91 -14.21 18.08
CA PRO A 33 -67.77 -13.26 18.23
C PRO A 33 -66.71 -13.75 19.23
N LEU A 34 -65.55 -14.01 18.72
CA LEU A 34 -64.32 -14.17 19.50
C LEU A 34 -63.71 -12.78 19.77
N PRO A 35 -63.12 -12.49 20.94
CA PRO A 35 -62.55 -11.18 21.24
C PRO A 35 -61.32 -10.92 20.39
N LEU A 36 -61.33 -9.75 19.73
CA LEU A 36 -60.26 -9.24 18.92
C LEU A 36 -59.06 -8.84 19.83
N LEU A 37 -58.08 -9.72 19.95
CA LEU A 37 -56.79 -9.38 20.55
C LEU A 37 -56.03 -8.51 19.55
N VAL A 38 -56.01 -7.21 19.80
CA VAL A 38 -55.20 -6.25 19.04
C VAL A 38 -53.76 -6.45 19.50
N PHE A 39 -52.95 -7.18 18.69
CA PHE A 39 -51.51 -7.19 18.81
C PHE A 39 -50.98 -5.83 18.35
N LEU A 40 -50.67 -4.97 19.31
CA LEU A 40 -49.94 -3.72 19.06
C LEU A 40 -48.47 -4.10 18.75
N CYS A 41 -48.15 -4.28 17.49
CA CYS A 41 -46.76 -4.41 17.05
C CYS A 41 -46.04 -3.07 17.29
N LEU A 42 -45.40 -2.95 18.44
CA LEU A 42 -44.40 -1.91 18.69
C LEU A 42 -43.23 -2.15 17.75
N THR A 43 -43.23 -1.49 16.58
CA THR A 43 -42.05 -1.37 15.73
C THR A 43 -41.06 -0.44 16.45
N LEU A 44 -40.14 -1.02 17.21
CA LEU A 44 -38.97 -0.28 17.66
C LEU A 44 -38.17 0.15 16.42
N PRO A 45 -37.77 1.43 16.31
CA PRO A 45 -36.91 1.84 15.21
C PRO A 45 -35.62 1.03 15.33
N VAL A 46 -35.37 0.18 14.35
CA VAL A 46 -34.01 -0.39 14.14
C VAL A 46 -33.12 0.79 13.76
N THR A 47 -32.47 1.37 14.75
CA THR A 47 -31.36 2.28 14.46
C THR A 47 -30.33 1.46 13.73
N ALA A 48 -30.17 1.70 12.43
CA ALA A 48 -29.06 1.16 11.66
C ALA A 48 -27.77 1.59 12.36
N GLN A 49 -27.20 0.67 13.10
CA GLN A 49 -25.91 0.88 13.78
C GLN A 49 -24.91 1.10 12.66
N LYS A 50 -24.34 2.32 12.60
CA LYS A 50 -23.25 2.64 11.67
C LYS A 50 -22.20 1.54 11.86
N PRO A 51 -21.82 0.81 10.81
CA PRO A 51 -20.83 -0.26 10.96
C PRO A 51 -19.61 0.32 11.66
N ALA A 52 -19.14 -0.39 12.69
CA ALA A 52 -17.89 -0.03 13.34
C ALA A 52 -16.83 0.12 12.23
N PRO A 53 -15.98 1.15 12.26
CA PRO A 53 -14.95 1.31 11.25
C PRO A 53 -14.16 0.01 11.20
N THR A 54 -14.08 -0.60 10.02
CA THR A 54 -13.24 -1.77 9.78
C THR A 54 -11.82 -1.34 10.11
N THR A 55 -11.24 -1.92 11.14
CA THR A 55 -9.91 -1.55 11.65
C THR A 55 -8.77 -2.10 10.76
N GLN A 56 -9.10 -2.87 9.74
CA GLN A 56 -8.12 -3.34 8.76
C GLN A 56 -7.82 -2.26 7.73
N PRO A 57 -6.55 -2.16 7.26
CA PRO A 57 -6.21 -1.29 6.15
C PRO A 57 -7.09 -1.68 4.96
N THR A 58 -7.76 -0.71 4.37
CA THR A 58 -8.48 -0.94 3.13
C THR A 58 -7.73 -0.24 2.01
N GLY A 59 -7.68 -0.88 0.84
CA GLY A 59 -7.07 -0.25 -0.33
C GLY A 59 -7.70 1.09 -0.66
N GLN A 60 -9.01 1.25 -0.44
CA GLN A 60 -9.69 2.53 -0.63
C GLN A 60 -9.23 3.60 0.37
N ALA A 61 -9.03 3.24 1.64
CA ALA A 61 -8.52 4.19 2.64
C ALA A 61 -7.07 4.61 2.30
N THR A 62 -6.23 3.66 1.91
CA THR A 62 -4.86 3.92 1.46
C THR A 62 -4.83 4.80 0.22
N TYR A 63 -5.67 4.54 -0.78
CA TYR A 63 -5.80 5.37 -1.97
C TYR A 63 -6.22 6.81 -1.62
N THR A 64 -7.15 6.96 -0.70
CA THR A 64 -7.58 8.29 -0.22
C THR A 64 -6.44 9.02 0.51
N LEU A 65 -5.65 8.33 1.34
CA LEU A 65 -4.45 8.91 1.96
C LEU A 65 -3.40 9.32 0.92
N THR A 66 -3.21 8.51 -0.14
CA THR A 66 -2.34 8.88 -1.27
C THR A 66 -2.81 10.17 -1.92
N GLN A 67 -4.11 10.31 -2.21
CA GLN A 67 -4.68 11.54 -2.76
C GLN A 67 -4.45 12.75 -1.84
N GLN A 68 -4.59 12.57 -0.53
CA GLN A 68 -4.36 13.63 0.45
C GLN A 68 -2.87 14.04 0.47
N LEU A 69 -1.94 13.07 0.48
CA LEU A 69 -0.51 13.35 0.42
C LEU A 69 -0.15 14.11 -0.86
N LEU A 70 -0.61 13.64 -2.02
CA LEU A 70 -0.37 14.30 -3.31
C LEU A 70 -0.96 15.71 -3.38
N THR A 71 -2.06 15.97 -2.66
CA THR A 71 -2.68 17.31 -2.59
C THR A 71 -1.81 18.28 -1.80
N VAL A 72 -1.26 17.86 -0.66
CA VAL A 72 -0.49 18.74 0.22
C VAL A 72 1.00 18.79 -0.13
N ALA A 73 1.52 17.73 -0.76
CA ALA A 73 2.94 17.52 -1.05
C ALA A 73 3.17 16.94 -2.46
N PRO A 74 2.75 17.62 -3.54
CA PRO A 74 2.83 17.06 -4.90
C PRO A 74 4.26 16.91 -5.42
N LYS A 75 5.21 17.75 -4.97
CA LYS A 75 6.63 17.72 -5.35
C LYS A 75 7.47 17.62 -4.08
N ARG A 76 7.87 16.41 -3.75
CA ARG A 76 8.49 16.07 -2.46
C ARG A 76 10.01 15.97 -2.53
N PHE A 77 10.64 16.50 -3.58
CA PHE A 77 12.10 16.44 -3.68
C PHE A 77 12.78 17.15 -2.49
N ASN A 78 13.90 16.62 -2.05
CA ASN A 78 14.59 17.11 -0.85
C ASN A 78 14.81 18.64 -0.88
N GLY A 79 14.49 19.30 0.23
CA GLY A 79 14.58 20.75 0.39
C GLY A 79 13.41 21.55 -0.20
N SER A 80 12.42 20.91 -0.83
CA SER A 80 11.22 21.59 -1.35
C SER A 80 10.18 21.86 -0.25
N PRO A 81 9.27 22.81 -0.47
CA PRO A 81 8.10 22.96 0.42
C PRO A 81 7.24 21.71 0.49
N GLY A 82 7.12 20.95 -0.62
CA GLY A 82 6.41 19.66 -0.66
C GLY A 82 7.08 18.60 0.18
N HIS A 83 8.42 18.54 0.21
CA HIS A 83 9.16 17.65 1.08
C HIS A 83 8.84 17.91 2.56
N LEU A 84 8.91 19.17 3.00
CA LEU A 84 8.52 19.56 4.36
C LEU A 84 7.05 19.25 4.66
N ALA A 85 6.15 19.40 3.67
CA ALA A 85 4.74 19.05 3.83
C ALA A 85 4.54 17.54 3.99
N ALA A 86 5.27 16.70 3.25
CA ALA A 86 5.26 15.24 3.41
C ALA A 86 5.78 14.81 4.79
N GLU A 87 6.89 15.40 5.25
CA GLU A 87 7.38 15.19 6.61
C GLU A 87 6.33 15.51 7.68
N ASN A 88 5.63 16.63 7.53
CA ASN A 88 4.57 17.02 8.45
C ASN A 88 3.37 16.08 8.36
N PHE A 89 3.02 15.65 7.15
CA PHE A 89 1.94 14.67 6.94
C PHE A 89 2.23 13.37 7.69
N ILE A 90 3.44 12.82 7.59
CA ILE A 90 3.86 11.63 8.34
C ILE A 90 3.79 11.89 9.85
N LYS A 91 4.41 12.97 10.33
CA LYS A 91 4.42 13.34 11.76
C LYS A 91 3.02 13.49 12.34
N ASP A 92 2.10 14.09 11.58
CA ASP A 92 0.73 14.33 12.03
C ASP A 92 -0.06 13.03 12.22
N HIS A 93 0.15 12.05 11.34
CA HIS A 93 -0.49 10.74 11.47
C HIS A 93 0.03 9.93 12.66
N PHE A 94 1.25 10.18 13.13
CA PHE A 94 1.90 9.45 14.22
C PHE A 94 2.08 10.25 15.52
N LYS A 95 1.34 11.35 15.71
CA LYS A 95 1.27 12.08 16.98
C LYS A 95 1.00 11.18 18.19
N PRO A 96 0.08 10.16 18.13
CA PRO A 96 -0.15 9.26 19.25
C PRO A 96 1.07 8.41 19.63
N GLU A 97 1.87 7.99 18.64
CA GLU A 97 3.11 7.24 18.85
C GLU A 97 4.19 8.15 19.41
N ALA A 98 4.31 9.37 18.90
CA ALA A 98 5.23 10.39 19.41
C ALA A 98 4.96 10.71 20.89
N ALA A 99 3.70 10.85 21.28
CA ALA A 99 3.31 11.09 22.68
C ALA A 99 3.69 9.93 23.63
N LYS A 100 3.91 8.72 23.09
CA LYS A 100 4.34 7.53 23.85
C LYS A 100 5.86 7.29 23.76
N GLY A 101 6.63 8.17 23.10
CA GLY A 101 8.06 7.97 22.87
C GLY A 101 8.39 6.92 21.79
N ASN A 102 7.41 6.54 20.97
CA ASN A 102 7.51 5.52 19.92
C ASN A 102 7.70 6.11 18.52
N PHE A 103 8.10 7.36 18.43
CA PHE A 103 8.42 8.05 17.16
C PHE A 103 9.81 8.66 17.26
N GLU A 104 10.67 8.36 16.31
CA GLU A 104 12.03 8.91 16.22
C GLU A 104 12.19 9.66 14.90
N THR A 105 12.85 10.82 14.96
CA THR A 105 13.38 11.51 13.78
C THR A 105 14.89 11.27 13.74
N ASP A 106 15.36 10.62 12.69
CA ASP A 106 16.79 10.36 12.43
C ASP A 106 17.27 11.36 11.38
N GLN A 107 17.75 12.52 11.84
CA GLN A 107 18.23 13.58 10.95
C GLN A 107 19.72 13.44 10.71
N PHE A 108 20.13 13.61 9.45
CA PHE A 108 21.53 13.59 9.03
C PHE A 108 21.77 14.57 7.87
N THR A 109 23.04 14.80 7.54
CA THR A 109 23.45 15.55 6.35
C THR A 109 24.09 14.60 5.34
N ALA A 110 23.51 14.54 4.14
CA ALA A 110 24.05 13.80 3.01
C ALA A 110 24.89 14.72 2.11
N ASN A 111 26.07 14.26 1.69
CA ASN A 111 26.83 14.93 0.65
C ASN A 111 26.33 14.43 -0.71
N THR A 112 25.63 15.29 -1.44
CA THR A 112 25.02 14.94 -2.72
C THR A 112 25.70 15.68 -3.87
N PRO A 113 25.49 15.28 -5.14
CA PRO A 113 25.95 16.03 -6.31
C PRO A 113 25.42 17.48 -6.38
N ALA A 114 24.29 17.77 -5.72
CA ALA A 114 23.77 19.13 -5.61
C ALA A 114 24.27 19.91 -4.36
N GLY A 115 25.28 19.35 -3.66
CA GLY A 115 25.79 19.88 -2.40
C GLY A 115 25.22 19.18 -1.16
N PRO A 116 25.60 19.63 0.05
CA PRO A 116 25.08 19.05 1.28
C PRO A 116 23.57 19.26 1.42
N GLN A 117 22.84 18.19 1.70
CA GLN A 117 21.40 18.22 1.94
C GLN A 117 21.06 17.62 3.31
N THR A 118 20.13 18.23 4.02
CA THR A 118 19.61 17.68 5.27
C THR A 118 18.46 16.74 4.95
N MET A 119 18.59 15.50 5.37
CA MET A 119 17.62 14.43 5.18
C MET A 119 17.13 13.89 6.51
N ARG A 120 15.95 13.25 6.54
CA ARG A 120 15.33 12.75 7.77
C ARG A 120 14.60 11.44 7.52
N ASN A 121 15.04 10.39 8.22
CA ASN A 121 14.25 9.18 8.34
C ASN A 121 13.29 9.30 9.53
N TYR A 122 12.09 8.77 9.39
CA TYR A 122 11.10 8.69 10.47
C TYR A 122 10.87 7.23 10.85
N ILE A 123 11.09 6.90 12.12
CA ILE A 123 10.91 5.54 12.64
C ILE A 123 9.76 5.52 13.63
N VAL A 124 8.72 4.74 13.33
CA VAL A 124 7.54 4.57 14.18
C VAL A 124 7.52 3.16 14.74
N ARG A 125 7.42 3.02 16.05
CA ARG A 125 7.54 1.73 16.75
C ARG A 125 6.21 1.26 17.31
N PHE A 126 5.86 0.03 17.01
CA PHE A 126 4.73 -0.69 17.62
C PHE A 126 5.31 -1.89 18.39
N PRO A 127 5.43 -1.79 19.73
CA PRO A 127 6.01 -2.84 20.55
C PRO A 127 5.23 -4.15 20.45
N GLY A 128 5.94 -5.25 20.25
CA GLY A 128 5.42 -6.62 20.26
C GLY A 128 5.75 -7.38 21.53
N LYS A 129 5.41 -8.67 21.59
CA LYS A 129 5.63 -9.55 22.75
C LYS A 129 6.86 -10.45 22.59
N LYS A 130 7.36 -10.67 21.38
CA LYS A 130 8.58 -11.43 21.11
C LYS A 130 9.78 -10.50 21.02
N ASP A 131 10.94 -10.99 21.42
CA ASP A 131 12.19 -10.26 21.22
C ASP A 131 12.60 -10.27 19.74
N GLY A 132 12.68 -9.10 19.17
CA GLY A 132 13.01 -8.85 17.77
C GLY A 132 12.05 -7.86 17.10
N VAL A 133 12.43 -7.49 15.89
CA VAL A 133 11.75 -6.43 15.10
C VAL A 133 11.57 -6.90 13.68
N ILE A 134 10.39 -6.69 13.11
CA ILE A 134 10.14 -6.68 11.67
C ILE A 134 10.05 -5.21 11.26
N VAL A 135 10.85 -4.80 10.30
CA VAL A 135 10.86 -3.44 9.74
C VAL A 135 10.02 -3.45 8.46
N LEU A 136 9.13 -2.47 8.30
CA LEU A 136 8.46 -2.13 7.06
C LEU A 136 8.98 -0.77 6.63
N ALA A 137 9.50 -0.65 5.42
CA ALA A 137 10.15 0.55 4.94
C ALA A 137 9.56 1.04 3.61
N THR A 138 9.71 2.33 3.36
CA THR A 138 9.44 3.02 2.09
C THR A 138 10.09 4.37 2.09
N HIS A 139 10.52 4.85 0.93
CA HIS A 139 10.89 6.26 0.77
C HIS A 139 9.63 7.15 0.67
N TYR A 140 9.76 8.43 0.98
CA TYR A 140 8.64 9.37 0.93
C TYR A 140 8.88 10.58 0.05
N GLU A 141 10.10 10.81 -0.37
CA GLU A 141 10.45 11.93 -1.26
C GLU A 141 10.19 11.60 -2.73
N THR A 142 10.55 12.54 -3.60
CA THR A 142 10.58 12.39 -5.07
C THR A 142 11.93 12.84 -5.60
N ASN A 143 12.30 12.36 -6.77
CA ASN A 143 13.56 12.65 -7.44
C ASN A 143 13.89 14.15 -7.50
N TYR A 144 15.07 14.52 -7.04
CA TYR A 144 15.56 15.90 -7.13
C TYR A 144 15.81 16.33 -8.57
N TRP A 145 16.30 15.45 -9.44
CA TRP A 145 16.59 15.77 -10.83
C TRP A 145 15.30 16.01 -11.66
N LEU A 146 14.16 15.46 -11.26
CA LEU A 146 12.85 15.67 -11.88
C LEU A 146 12.12 16.93 -11.37
N ARG A 147 12.72 17.72 -10.48
CA ARG A 147 12.08 18.91 -9.85
C ARG A 147 11.49 19.93 -10.82
N ASN A 148 12.00 19.98 -12.05
CA ASN A 148 11.59 20.95 -13.07
C ASN A 148 10.43 20.48 -13.95
N ILE A 149 10.03 19.22 -13.85
CA ILE A 149 8.84 18.69 -14.54
C ILE A 149 7.68 18.49 -13.55
N ASN A 150 6.52 18.13 -14.05
CA ASN A 150 5.36 17.83 -13.19
C ASN A 150 5.37 16.36 -12.73
N PHE A 151 6.47 15.91 -12.15
CA PHE A 151 6.57 14.61 -11.53
C PHE A 151 6.01 14.69 -10.11
N VAL A 152 5.04 13.82 -9.78
CA VAL A 152 4.40 13.79 -8.47
C VAL A 152 4.63 12.48 -7.71
N GLY A 153 5.21 11.46 -8.34
CA GLY A 153 5.55 10.20 -7.71
C GLY A 153 4.34 9.57 -7.00
N ALA A 154 3.26 9.30 -7.75
CA ALA A 154 2.05 8.76 -7.13
C ALA A 154 2.22 7.29 -6.74
N ASN A 155 2.82 6.50 -7.61
CA ASN A 155 3.25 5.14 -7.33
C ASN A 155 4.59 5.14 -6.59
N ASP A 156 5.47 6.00 -7.05
CA ASP A 156 6.84 6.14 -6.63
C ASP A 156 6.91 7.06 -5.38
N GLY A 157 6.86 6.41 -4.23
CA GLY A 157 6.91 6.93 -2.87
C GLY A 157 5.59 7.37 -2.23
N ALA A 158 4.58 7.91 -2.98
CA ALA A 158 3.39 8.44 -2.30
C ALA A 158 2.42 7.34 -1.85
N CYS A 159 2.14 6.35 -2.67
CA CYS A 159 1.18 5.30 -2.32
C CYS A 159 1.73 4.35 -1.25
N THR A 160 3.03 4.11 -1.25
CA THR A 160 3.73 3.28 -0.27
C THR A 160 3.84 3.98 1.08
N THR A 161 4.12 5.30 1.09
CA THR A 161 4.00 6.15 2.29
C THR A 161 2.57 6.06 2.88
N ALA A 162 1.54 6.19 2.06
CA ALA A 162 0.15 6.07 2.50
C ALA A 162 -0.18 4.66 3.01
N LEU A 163 0.38 3.61 2.39
CA LEU A 163 0.23 2.23 2.86
C LEU A 163 0.83 2.05 4.26
N LEU A 164 2.06 2.51 4.49
CA LEU A 164 2.68 2.40 5.80
C LEU A 164 1.91 3.19 6.86
N ILE A 165 1.34 4.35 6.52
CA ILE A 165 0.44 5.08 7.43
C ILE A 165 -0.81 4.24 7.76
N SER A 166 -1.44 3.61 6.77
CA SER A 166 -2.61 2.74 6.96
C SER A 166 -2.27 1.53 7.84
N LEU A 167 -1.12 0.88 7.61
CA LEU A 167 -0.62 -0.21 8.43
C LEU A 167 -0.32 0.26 9.86
N GLY A 168 0.24 1.46 10.04
CA GLY A 168 0.45 2.05 11.36
C GLY A 168 -0.86 2.28 12.12
N GLN A 169 -1.89 2.75 11.47
CA GLN A 169 -3.24 2.88 12.06
C GLN A 169 -3.80 1.51 12.47
N TYR A 170 -3.57 0.49 11.65
CA TYR A 170 -3.94 -0.90 11.97
C TYR A 170 -3.19 -1.41 13.22
N PHE A 171 -1.86 -1.27 13.29
CA PHE A 171 -1.07 -1.73 14.44
C PHE A 171 -1.36 -0.95 15.73
N ARG A 172 -1.77 0.31 15.61
CA ARG A 172 -2.28 1.10 16.75
C ARG A 172 -3.55 0.48 17.34
N ALA A 173 -4.47 0.04 16.48
CA ALA A 173 -5.72 -0.60 16.88
C ALA A 173 -5.52 -2.08 17.29
N HIS A 174 -4.53 -2.75 16.68
CA HIS A 174 -4.21 -4.16 16.90
C HIS A 174 -2.71 -4.31 17.22
N PRO A 175 -2.31 -4.06 18.48
CA PRO A 175 -0.90 -4.15 18.87
C PRO A 175 -0.29 -5.51 18.55
N PRO A 176 0.94 -5.55 18.00
CA PRO A 176 1.61 -6.78 17.58
C PRO A 176 1.70 -7.81 18.72
N GLN A 177 1.30 -9.05 18.46
CA GLN A 177 1.41 -10.14 19.45
C GLN A 177 2.71 -10.96 19.28
N GLY A 178 3.39 -10.80 18.16
CA GLY A 178 4.69 -11.40 17.81
C GLY A 178 5.84 -10.41 18.02
N TYR A 179 6.71 -10.31 17.02
CA TYR A 179 7.80 -9.33 16.99
C TYR A 179 7.26 -7.89 16.98
N SER A 180 8.06 -6.95 17.48
CA SER A 180 7.77 -5.53 17.31
C SER A 180 7.74 -5.17 15.83
N ILE A 181 6.84 -4.24 15.43
CA ILE A 181 6.79 -3.70 14.09
C ILE A 181 7.35 -2.29 14.10
N TRP A 182 8.32 -2.01 13.28
CA TRP A 182 8.86 -0.68 13.06
C TRP A 182 8.54 -0.24 11.63
N LEU A 183 7.91 0.92 11.48
CA LEU A 183 7.73 1.56 10.19
C LEU A 183 8.88 2.53 9.99
N VAL A 184 9.50 2.49 8.83
CA VAL A 184 10.57 3.40 8.42
C VAL A 184 10.08 4.14 7.18
N PHE A 185 9.99 5.46 7.29
CA PHE A 185 9.84 6.35 6.16
C PHE A 185 11.22 6.96 5.92
N ASP A 186 11.90 6.52 4.92
CA ASP A 186 13.25 6.98 4.64
C ASP A 186 13.28 8.12 3.61
N ASP A 187 14.40 8.84 3.59
CA ASP A 187 14.59 10.06 2.82
C ASP A 187 15.84 9.95 1.96
N GLY A 188 15.70 10.26 0.70
CA GLY A 188 16.82 10.24 -0.24
C GLY A 188 17.16 8.84 -0.72
N GLU A 189 16.17 8.04 -1.02
CA GLU A 189 16.32 6.83 -1.80
C GLU A 189 16.82 7.18 -3.20
N GLU A 190 16.22 8.18 -3.81
CA GLU A 190 16.40 8.62 -5.17
C GLU A 190 17.73 9.29 -5.45
N SER A 191 18.28 9.04 -6.64
CA SER A 191 19.49 9.75 -7.07
C SER A 191 19.23 11.25 -7.27
N VAL A 192 20.16 12.06 -6.79
CA VAL A 192 20.07 13.52 -6.91
C VAL A 192 20.46 14.00 -8.30
N SER A 193 21.42 13.33 -8.95
CA SER A 193 21.90 13.68 -10.30
C SER A 193 21.05 13.10 -11.43
N GLY A 194 20.22 12.11 -11.15
CA GLY A 194 19.50 11.30 -12.16
C GLY A 194 20.33 10.13 -12.70
N THR A 195 21.52 9.90 -12.15
CA THR A 195 22.33 8.72 -12.46
C THR A 195 22.48 7.88 -11.19
N TRP A 196 21.82 6.73 -11.18
CA TRP A 196 21.88 5.81 -10.06
C TRP A 196 23.30 5.30 -9.79
N SER A 197 23.75 5.39 -8.55
CA SER A 197 25.03 4.84 -8.13
C SER A 197 25.08 4.63 -6.61
N ASP A 198 25.98 3.78 -6.13
CA ASP A 198 26.22 3.58 -4.68
C ASP A 198 26.61 4.88 -3.94
N ALA A 199 27.04 5.91 -4.64
CA ALA A 199 27.39 7.20 -4.06
C ALA A 199 26.24 8.21 -4.10
N ASP A 200 25.30 8.06 -5.04
CA ASP A 200 24.21 8.99 -5.29
C ASP A 200 22.85 8.26 -5.37
N SER A 201 22.50 7.62 -4.27
CA SER A 201 21.19 6.99 -4.01
C SER A 201 21.15 6.45 -2.59
N LEU A 202 19.99 5.99 -2.11
CA LEU A 202 19.79 5.26 -0.85
C LEU A 202 20.39 5.96 0.38
N TYR A 203 20.40 7.29 0.39
CA TYR A 203 21.08 8.06 1.44
C TYR A 203 20.51 7.76 2.82
N GLY A 204 19.15 7.70 2.94
CA GLY A 204 18.46 7.42 4.19
C GLY A 204 18.76 6.05 4.74
N THR A 205 18.58 5.04 3.94
CA THR A 205 18.78 3.63 4.36
C THR A 205 20.25 3.27 4.54
N ARG A 206 21.17 3.84 3.75
CA ARG A 206 22.61 3.70 4.00
C ARG A 206 23.01 4.29 5.36
N HIS A 207 22.50 5.50 5.67
CA HIS A 207 22.74 6.14 6.96
C HIS A 207 22.14 5.30 8.10
N LEU A 208 20.87 4.91 7.98
CA LEU A 208 20.16 4.18 9.02
C LEU A 208 20.77 2.80 9.28
N ALA A 209 21.09 2.05 8.21
CA ALA A 209 21.72 0.73 8.34
C ALA A 209 23.11 0.83 8.99
N ALA A 210 23.91 1.86 8.68
CA ALA A 210 25.19 2.10 9.33
C ALA A 210 25.02 2.44 10.82
N LYS A 211 24.09 3.34 11.16
CA LYS A 211 23.75 3.72 12.53
C LYS A 211 23.29 2.49 13.34
N TRP A 212 22.38 1.70 12.79
CA TRP A 212 21.85 0.52 13.49
C TRP A 212 22.86 -0.62 13.60
N TYR A 213 23.80 -0.73 12.66
CA TYR A 213 24.94 -1.62 12.79
C TYR A 213 25.84 -1.20 13.96
N ALA A 214 26.22 0.09 14.00
CA ALA A 214 27.14 0.61 14.99
C ALA A 214 26.60 0.52 16.44
N ASN A 215 25.30 0.69 16.63
CA ASN A 215 24.66 0.62 17.96
C ASN A 215 24.05 -0.75 18.31
N GLY A 216 24.24 -1.76 17.46
CA GLY A 216 23.77 -3.12 17.69
C GLY A 216 22.26 -3.35 17.40
N THR A 217 21.53 -2.35 16.92
CA THR A 217 20.09 -2.49 16.62
C THR A 217 19.82 -3.56 15.57
N LEU A 218 20.71 -3.71 14.55
CA LEU A 218 20.50 -4.69 13.47
C LEU A 218 20.40 -6.13 13.98
N THR A 219 21.01 -6.47 15.11
CA THR A 219 20.94 -7.84 15.69
C THR A 219 19.51 -8.22 16.08
N LYS A 220 18.64 -7.24 16.30
CA LYS A 220 17.23 -7.43 16.64
C LYS A 220 16.32 -7.54 15.41
N VAL A 221 16.76 -7.09 14.23
CA VAL A 221 15.97 -7.10 13.02
C VAL A 221 15.86 -8.52 12.46
N LYS A 222 14.65 -9.05 12.43
CA LYS A 222 14.32 -10.39 11.94
C LYS A 222 14.03 -10.41 10.44
N ALA A 223 13.47 -9.33 9.93
CA ALA A 223 13.23 -9.09 8.51
C ALA A 223 13.10 -7.58 8.25
N PHE A 224 13.55 -7.14 7.10
CA PHE A 224 13.32 -5.81 6.53
C PHE A 224 12.51 -5.99 5.26
N LEU A 225 11.29 -5.47 5.26
CA LEU A 225 10.33 -5.58 4.17
C LEU A 225 10.17 -4.19 3.57
N LEU A 226 10.59 -4.02 2.33
CA LEU A 226 10.46 -2.78 1.58
C LEU A 226 9.15 -2.78 0.81
N ALA A 227 8.54 -1.61 0.66
CA ALA A 227 7.41 -1.35 -0.21
C ALA A 227 7.80 -0.27 -1.20
N ASP A 228 7.87 -0.59 -2.47
CA ASP A 228 8.09 0.37 -3.53
C ASP A 228 7.20 0.08 -4.75
N MET A 229 6.65 1.14 -5.38
CA MET A 229 5.88 1.12 -6.62
C MET A 229 4.74 0.08 -6.68
N ILE A 230 4.01 -0.15 -5.57
CA ILE A 230 3.01 -1.23 -5.43
C ILE A 230 1.55 -0.80 -5.65
N GLY A 231 1.31 0.35 -6.24
CA GLY A 231 -0.03 0.88 -6.44
C GLY A 231 -0.60 0.68 -7.84
N ASP A 232 0.17 0.24 -8.81
CA ASP A 232 -0.25 0.09 -10.21
C ASP A 232 -1.54 -0.73 -10.35
N LYS A 233 -2.37 -0.34 -11.33
CA LYS A 233 -3.61 -1.05 -11.66
C LYS A 233 -3.41 -2.50 -12.03
N ASP A 234 -2.30 -2.82 -12.67
CA ASP A 234 -1.93 -4.14 -13.15
C ASP A 234 -0.89 -4.82 -12.26
N LEU A 235 -0.88 -4.47 -10.97
CA LEU A 235 0.08 -4.91 -9.95
C LEU A 235 0.56 -6.35 -10.11
N ASN A 236 1.87 -6.50 -10.22
CA ASN A 236 2.57 -7.76 -10.13
C ASN A 236 3.89 -7.58 -9.36
N ILE A 237 3.92 -7.95 -8.10
CA ILE A 237 5.15 -7.92 -7.31
C ILE A 237 6.20 -8.81 -7.99
N ASP A 238 7.33 -8.23 -8.31
CA ASP A 238 8.41 -8.88 -9.02
C ASP A 238 9.19 -9.86 -8.13
N LYS A 239 9.86 -10.82 -8.76
CA LYS A 239 10.78 -11.70 -8.07
C LYS A 239 12.19 -11.11 -8.11
N ASP A 240 12.58 -10.43 -7.05
CA ASP A 240 13.87 -9.76 -6.94
C ASP A 240 14.98 -10.73 -6.44
N ASP A 241 16.05 -10.93 -7.23
CA ASP A 241 17.18 -11.79 -6.87
C ASP A 241 18.04 -11.25 -5.71
N GLN A 242 17.80 -10.00 -5.30
CA GLN A 242 18.45 -9.40 -4.13
C GLN A 242 17.67 -9.67 -2.84
N SER A 243 16.43 -10.07 -2.92
CA SER A 243 15.62 -10.49 -1.78
C SER A 243 16.13 -11.80 -1.15
N THR A 244 15.83 -12.01 0.12
CA THR A 244 16.22 -13.22 0.84
C THR A 244 15.28 -14.38 0.48
N PRO A 245 15.77 -15.51 -0.05
CA PRO A 245 14.91 -16.57 -0.62
C PRO A 245 13.79 -17.07 0.29
N TRP A 246 14.06 -17.26 1.60
CA TRP A 246 13.01 -17.73 2.50
C TRP A 246 11.89 -16.69 2.75
N LEU A 247 12.17 -15.39 2.57
CA LEU A 247 11.14 -14.34 2.64
C LEU A 247 10.31 -14.33 1.37
N GLU A 248 10.91 -14.55 0.19
CA GLU A 248 10.18 -14.75 -1.06
C GLU A 248 9.25 -15.98 -0.97
N ASP A 249 9.74 -17.09 -0.40
CA ASP A 249 8.91 -18.29 -0.16
C ASP A 249 7.71 -17.95 0.74
N LEU A 250 7.91 -17.15 1.79
CA LEU A 250 6.82 -16.70 2.64
C LEU A 250 5.86 -15.76 1.92
N LEU A 251 6.36 -14.88 1.07
CA LEU A 251 5.50 -13.99 0.26
C LEU A 251 4.64 -14.81 -0.72
N ALA A 252 5.20 -15.85 -1.37
CA ALA A 252 4.43 -16.74 -2.22
C ALA A 252 3.32 -17.48 -1.43
N VAL A 253 3.62 -17.92 -0.20
CA VAL A 253 2.63 -18.52 0.71
C VAL A 253 1.58 -17.48 1.13
N ALA A 254 2.00 -16.25 1.45
CA ALA A 254 1.10 -15.15 1.79
C ALA A 254 0.14 -14.86 0.63
N ALA A 255 0.65 -14.76 -0.59
CA ALA A 255 -0.16 -14.56 -1.79
C ALA A 255 -1.19 -15.69 -2.00
N LYS A 256 -0.80 -16.93 -1.75
CA LYS A 256 -1.72 -18.08 -1.80
C LYS A 256 -2.81 -17.97 -0.72
N ASN A 257 -2.43 -17.68 0.50
CA ASN A 257 -3.36 -17.60 1.64
C ASN A 257 -4.39 -16.48 1.48
N THR A 258 -3.99 -15.38 0.86
CA THR A 258 -4.83 -14.20 0.63
C THR A 258 -5.55 -14.20 -0.73
N GLY A 259 -5.30 -15.20 -1.58
CA GLY A 259 -5.92 -15.32 -2.90
C GLY A 259 -5.28 -14.45 -3.98
N HIS A 260 -4.05 -13.97 -3.75
CA HIS A 260 -3.33 -13.02 -4.61
C HIS A 260 -2.16 -13.66 -5.39
N SER A 261 -2.13 -14.99 -5.54
CA SER A 261 -1.05 -15.69 -6.27
C SER A 261 -0.85 -15.19 -7.72
N GLY A 262 -1.88 -14.61 -8.32
CA GLY A 262 -1.79 -14.01 -9.65
C GLY A 262 -1.12 -12.62 -9.70
N ASN A 263 -0.70 -12.07 -8.56
CA ASN A 263 -0.14 -10.73 -8.43
C ASN A 263 1.30 -10.74 -7.91
N VAL A 264 1.95 -11.90 -7.89
CA VAL A 264 3.34 -12.02 -7.41
C VAL A 264 4.16 -12.90 -8.34
N PHE A 265 5.41 -12.55 -8.53
CA PHE A 265 6.48 -13.34 -9.16
C PHE A 265 6.24 -13.78 -10.61
N LYS A 266 5.52 -12.98 -11.40
CA LYS A 266 5.43 -13.22 -12.85
C LYS A 266 6.71 -12.86 -13.57
N ASN A 267 7.39 -11.81 -13.12
CA ASN A 267 8.61 -11.29 -13.72
C ASN A 267 9.79 -11.43 -12.75
N PRO A 268 10.90 -12.06 -13.16
CA PRO A 268 12.14 -12.00 -12.39
C PRO A 268 12.87 -10.68 -12.68
N VAL A 269 13.37 -10.03 -11.64
CA VAL A 269 14.23 -8.85 -11.72
C VAL A 269 15.60 -9.21 -11.18
N GLN A 270 16.68 -8.75 -11.82
CA GLN A 270 18.05 -9.04 -11.44
C GLN A 270 18.82 -7.77 -11.10
N GLY A 271 19.53 -7.83 -9.97
CA GLY A 271 20.44 -6.76 -9.57
C GLY A 271 19.75 -5.45 -9.21
N LEU A 272 18.51 -5.50 -8.76
CA LEU A 272 17.78 -4.29 -8.35
C LEU A 272 18.49 -3.63 -7.17
N GLY A 273 18.86 -2.35 -7.35
CA GLY A 273 19.39 -1.53 -6.29
C GLY A 273 18.27 -0.73 -5.64
N ASP A 274 17.97 -0.99 -4.36
CA ASP A 274 16.91 -0.33 -3.64
C ASP A 274 17.20 -0.32 -2.13
N ASP A 275 16.37 0.29 -1.32
CA ASP A 275 16.53 0.58 0.11
C ASP A 275 16.75 -0.66 1.00
N HIS A 276 16.43 -1.85 0.53
CA HIS A 276 16.75 -3.10 1.20
C HIS A 276 18.25 -3.46 1.13
N ILE A 277 19.00 -2.98 0.12
CA ILE A 277 20.40 -3.34 -0.14
C ILE A 277 21.36 -2.95 1.00
N PRO A 278 21.29 -1.75 1.60
CA PRO A 278 22.16 -1.39 2.73
C PRO A 278 22.01 -2.33 3.93
N PHE A 279 20.82 -2.87 4.15
CA PHE A 279 20.52 -3.85 5.21
C PHE A 279 21.02 -5.26 4.84
N LYS A 280 20.74 -5.70 3.58
CA LYS A 280 21.28 -6.96 3.04
C LYS A 280 22.80 -7.05 3.16
N LYS A 281 23.53 -5.99 2.76
CA LYS A 281 24.98 -5.90 2.87
C LYS A 281 25.50 -6.06 4.32
N ARG A 282 24.62 -5.94 5.32
CA ARG A 282 24.92 -6.12 6.76
C ARG A 282 24.31 -7.38 7.37
N GLY A 283 23.83 -8.30 6.53
CA GLY A 283 23.35 -9.62 6.96
C GLY A 283 21.92 -9.63 7.49
N VAL A 284 21.14 -8.58 7.31
CA VAL A 284 19.70 -8.57 7.63
C VAL A 284 18.94 -9.31 6.54
N PRO A 285 18.01 -10.22 6.86
CA PRO A 285 17.10 -10.76 5.89
C PRO A 285 16.17 -9.67 5.32
N VAL A 286 16.13 -9.56 3.99
CA VAL A 286 15.40 -8.50 3.29
C VAL A 286 14.42 -9.06 2.27
N LEU A 287 13.33 -8.35 2.04
CA LEU A 287 12.36 -8.62 0.98
C LEU A 287 11.95 -7.29 0.38
N ASP A 288 12.06 -7.19 -0.92
CA ASP A 288 11.56 -6.08 -1.70
C ASP A 288 10.20 -6.46 -2.31
N LEU A 289 9.17 -5.69 -1.97
CA LEU A 289 7.86 -5.78 -2.60
C LEU A 289 7.75 -4.62 -3.58
N ILE A 290 8.18 -4.86 -4.79
CA ILE A 290 8.22 -3.87 -5.87
C ILE A 290 7.52 -4.40 -7.12
N ASP A 291 6.91 -3.50 -7.88
CA ASP A 291 6.43 -3.70 -9.25
C ASP A 291 7.12 -2.67 -10.14
N ILE A 292 8.26 -3.07 -10.75
CA ILE A 292 9.05 -2.17 -11.60
C ILE A 292 8.42 -2.00 -13.00
N ASP A 293 7.56 -2.93 -13.42
CA ASP A 293 6.90 -2.91 -14.72
C ASP A 293 5.63 -2.05 -14.67
N TYR A 294 5.82 -0.74 -14.62
CA TYR A 294 4.78 0.26 -14.36
C TYR A 294 4.31 0.97 -15.63
N GLY A 295 3.17 0.52 -16.16
CA GLY A 295 2.51 1.12 -17.34
C GLY A 295 3.06 0.62 -18.68
N PRO A 296 2.63 1.21 -19.81
CA PRO A 296 2.96 0.72 -21.13
C PRO A 296 4.38 1.11 -21.55
N HIS A 297 5.16 0.16 -22.05
CA HIS A 297 6.47 0.41 -22.67
C HIS A 297 6.30 0.82 -24.13
N THR A 298 6.59 2.06 -24.43
CA THR A 298 6.51 2.64 -25.79
C THR A 298 7.78 3.41 -26.13
N ASN A 299 7.94 3.82 -27.38
CA ASN A 299 9.07 4.68 -27.78
C ASN A 299 9.10 6.02 -27.03
N GLN A 300 7.95 6.52 -26.54
CA GLN A 300 7.84 7.75 -25.78
C GLN A 300 7.94 7.51 -24.27
N LEU A 301 7.71 6.29 -23.83
CA LEU A 301 7.73 5.86 -22.43
C LEU A 301 8.49 4.51 -22.37
N PRO A 302 9.82 4.52 -22.55
CA PRO A 302 10.59 3.27 -22.58
C PRO A 302 10.55 2.52 -21.25
N ASP A 303 10.46 3.25 -20.14
CA ASP A 303 10.38 2.71 -18.79
C ASP A 303 8.97 2.85 -18.19
N GLY A 304 7.93 2.88 -19.06
CA GLY A 304 6.56 3.05 -18.63
C GLY A 304 6.27 4.44 -18.03
N TYR A 305 5.56 4.47 -16.90
CA TYR A 305 5.26 5.72 -16.17
C TYR A 305 6.34 6.08 -15.16
N HIS A 306 7.25 5.17 -14.85
CA HIS A 306 8.34 5.36 -13.90
C HIS A 306 9.17 6.59 -14.25
N HIS A 307 9.43 7.46 -13.29
CA HIS A 307 10.18 8.71 -13.43
C HIS A 307 9.66 9.67 -14.52
N THR A 308 8.36 9.66 -14.77
CA THR A 308 7.73 10.56 -15.74
C THR A 308 6.61 11.40 -15.12
N ALA A 309 6.20 12.47 -15.80
CA ALA A 309 5.03 13.26 -15.40
C ALA A 309 3.69 12.48 -15.46
N GLN A 310 3.73 11.23 -15.91
CA GLN A 310 2.57 10.36 -15.98
C GLN A 310 2.40 9.47 -14.73
N ASP A 311 3.34 9.46 -13.81
CA ASP A 311 3.15 8.81 -12.52
C ASP A 311 2.17 9.63 -11.65
N THR A 312 0.90 9.40 -11.90
CA THR A 312 -0.23 10.14 -11.32
C THR A 312 -1.26 9.19 -10.71
N ILE A 313 -2.06 9.72 -9.79
CA ILE A 313 -3.03 8.93 -8.98
C ILE A 313 -4.00 8.10 -9.84
N ASP A 314 -4.32 8.50 -11.06
CA ASP A 314 -5.20 7.77 -11.97
C ASP A 314 -4.57 6.49 -12.53
N LYS A 315 -3.27 6.26 -12.35
CA LYS A 315 -2.59 5.01 -12.69
C LYS A 315 -2.72 3.96 -11.59
N LEU A 316 -3.01 4.39 -10.38
CA LEU A 316 -3.11 3.53 -9.22
C LEU A 316 -4.50 2.90 -9.06
N SER A 317 -4.57 1.85 -8.25
CA SER A 317 -5.80 1.12 -7.95
C SER A 317 -5.97 0.87 -6.46
N PRO A 318 -7.15 1.19 -5.87
CA PRO A 318 -7.46 0.74 -4.52
C PRO A 318 -7.34 -0.78 -4.34
N LYS A 319 -7.60 -1.56 -5.40
CA LYS A 319 -7.45 -3.01 -5.37
C LYS A 319 -6.00 -3.43 -5.17
N SER A 320 -5.07 -2.81 -5.87
CA SER A 320 -3.63 -3.10 -5.75
C SER A 320 -3.11 -2.76 -4.37
N LEU A 321 -3.51 -1.60 -3.82
CA LEU A 321 -3.16 -1.21 -2.46
C LEU A 321 -3.77 -2.14 -1.40
N GLN A 322 -4.95 -2.74 -1.65
CA GLN A 322 -5.49 -3.79 -0.79
C GLN A 322 -4.65 -5.06 -0.86
N ILE A 323 -4.28 -5.50 -2.07
CA ILE A 323 -3.41 -6.67 -2.27
C ILE A 323 -2.10 -6.48 -1.52
N ALA A 324 -1.46 -5.33 -1.66
CA ALA A 324 -0.22 -5.02 -0.95
C ALA A 324 -0.39 -5.08 0.58
N ALA A 325 -1.45 -4.47 1.12
CA ALA A 325 -1.75 -4.54 2.55
C ALA A 325 -1.94 -5.98 3.05
N ASP A 326 -2.69 -6.80 2.31
CA ASP A 326 -2.93 -8.21 2.63
C ASP A 326 -1.64 -9.01 2.61
N LEU A 327 -0.78 -8.78 1.60
CA LEU A 327 0.52 -9.44 1.48
C LEU A 327 1.45 -9.08 2.64
N PHE A 328 1.56 -7.81 3.02
CA PHE A 328 2.35 -7.39 4.18
C PHE A 328 1.87 -8.03 5.48
N LEU A 329 0.57 -7.94 5.78
CA LEU A 329 0.03 -8.47 7.02
C LEU A 329 0.19 -9.99 7.13
N GLU A 330 -0.06 -10.71 6.04
CA GLU A 330 0.09 -12.17 6.04
C GLU A 330 1.56 -12.59 6.09
N THR A 331 2.46 -11.90 5.38
CA THR A 331 3.91 -12.16 5.46
C THR A 331 4.43 -11.94 6.89
N ILE A 332 4.02 -10.85 7.55
CA ILE A 332 4.34 -10.60 8.97
C ILE A 332 3.82 -11.74 9.87
N ARG A 333 2.59 -12.20 9.63
CA ARG A 333 2.02 -13.32 10.39
C ARG A 333 2.85 -14.60 10.22
N LEU A 334 3.27 -14.91 8.99
CA LEU A 334 4.09 -16.08 8.68
C LEU A 334 5.49 -15.98 9.28
N ILE A 335 6.14 -14.81 9.22
CA ILE A 335 7.44 -14.57 9.89
C ILE A 335 7.32 -14.83 11.40
N ASN A 336 6.22 -14.43 12.03
CA ASN A 336 5.98 -14.65 13.45
C ASN A 336 5.76 -16.11 13.84
N GLN A 337 5.47 -16.98 12.89
CA GLN A 337 5.29 -18.42 13.11
C GLN A 337 6.59 -19.23 12.93
N ARG A 338 7.62 -18.61 12.34
CA ARG A 338 8.93 -19.21 12.17
C ARG A 338 9.80 -19.08 13.43
#